data_5bf001f7bfe6e55de29ab3842bace92d
#
_entry.id   5bf001f7bfe6e55de29ab3842bace92d
#
_cell.length_a   1.000
_cell.length_b   1.000
_cell.length_c   1.000
_cell.angle_alpha   90.00
_cell.angle_beta   90.00
_cell.angle_gamma   90.00
#
_symmetry.space_group_name_H-M   'P 1'
#
loop_
_entity.id
_entity.type
_entity.pdbx_description
1 polymer ?
#
loop_
_entity_poly.entity_id
_entity_poly.type
_entity_poly.pdbx_seq_one_letter_code
_entity_poly.pdbx_strand_id
1 'polypeptide(L)'
;ACLVGSEMCIRDRTHPFYKKILLAAIWLILVCGIVIVLKKEISPVIAIDSLTVSYPDTTLEILPGATMEEDIAWDRSTLESIDLAFSYTDDVWQDTQVKVSVFRDDAVIMEQVLNLTSLPADRYVNFCLDQTHCAGSTFTVRVENLSDDPSSTFRMLCTDNAHYYLDSVSDYRLDGKEQNSRLLCQMYYIPVSYTHLRAHETGRNL
;
A
#
# COMPACT_ATOMS: atom_id res chain seq x y z
N ALA A 1 30.50 -23.69 -76.14
CA ALA A 1 29.19 -23.79 -75.48
C ALA A 1 29.33 -24.30 -74.06
N CYS A 2 28.46 -23.81 -73.24
CA CYS A 2 28.16 -24.15 -71.82
C CYS A 2 28.81 -23.29 -70.76
N LEU A 3 28.26 -22.09 -70.62
CA LEU A 3 28.28 -21.28 -69.40
C LEU A 3 26.83 -21.27 -68.85
N VAL A 4 26.47 -22.29 -68.10
CA VAL A 4 25.25 -22.27 -67.21
C VAL A 4 25.56 -23.19 -66.04
N GLY A 5 25.63 -22.67 -64.84
CA GLY A 5 25.64 -23.52 -63.62
C GLY A 5 26.47 -23.11 -62.46
N SER A 6 26.55 -21.82 -62.09
CA SER A 6 27.21 -21.46 -60.80
C SER A 6 26.42 -20.51 -59.88
N GLU A 7 25.15 -20.22 -60.22
CA GLU A 7 24.38 -19.25 -59.39
C GLU A 7 23.32 -19.85 -58.45
N MET A 8 23.26 -21.18 -58.33
CA MET A 8 22.17 -21.81 -57.59
C MET A 8 22.50 -22.44 -56.24
N CYS A 9 23.70 -22.26 -55.69
CA CYS A 9 24.09 -22.96 -54.44
C CYS A 9 24.35 -22.07 -53.22
N ILE A 10 24.08 -20.76 -53.26
CA ILE A 10 24.37 -19.89 -52.10
C ILE A 10 23.13 -19.52 -51.28
N ARG A 11 21.94 -19.91 -51.71
CA ARG A 11 20.71 -19.39 -51.12
C ARG A 11 20.14 -20.16 -49.93
N ASP A 12 20.68 -21.29 -49.53
CA ASP A 12 20.00 -22.15 -48.54
C ASP A 12 20.72 -22.36 -47.19
N ARG A 13 21.88 -21.70 -46.93
CA ARG A 13 22.61 -21.96 -45.70
C ARG A 13 22.36 -20.98 -44.53
N THR A 14 21.68 -19.88 -44.77
CA THR A 14 21.46 -18.86 -43.75
C THR A 14 20.09 -18.94 -43.03
N HIS A 15 19.17 -19.76 -43.56
CA HIS A 15 17.80 -19.79 -43.05
C HIS A 15 17.54 -20.48 -41.69
N PRO A 16 18.22 -21.55 -41.28
CA PRO A 16 17.85 -22.21 -40.04
C PRO A 16 18.29 -21.43 -38.78
N PHE A 17 19.38 -20.65 -38.87
CA PHE A 17 19.88 -19.90 -37.73
C PHE A 17 19.01 -18.67 -37.43
N TYR A 18 18.60 -17.93 -38.45
CA TYR A 18 17.69 -16.79 -38.26
C TYR A 18 16.32 -17.20 -37.74
N LYS A 19 15.79 -18.33 -38.18
CA LYS A 19 14.53 -18.86 -37.68
C LYS A 19 14.60 -19.18 -36.18
N LYS A 20 15.71 -19.75 -35.70
CA LYS A 20 15.93 -20.05 -34.27
C LYS A 20 16.05 -18.79 -33.46
N ILE A 21 16.79 -17.76 -33.92
CA ILE A 21 16.92 -16.48 -33.26
C ILE A 21 15.57 -15.75 -33.19
N LEU A 22 14.83 -15.73 -34.30
CA LEU A 22 13.50 -15.12 -34.35
C LEU A 22 12.54 -15.81 -33.39
N LEU A 23 12.54 -17.15 -33.36
CA LEU A 23 11.71 -17.91 -32.43
C LEU A 23 12.07 -17.62 -30.98
N ALA A 24 13.36 -17.54 -30.63
CA ALA A 24 13.85 -17.20 -29.30
C ALA A 24 13.45 -15.77 -28.89
N ALA A 25 13.52 -14.82 -29.83
CA ALA A 25 13.10 -13.44 -29.59
C ALA A 25 11.58 -13.34 -29.34
N ILE A 26 10.78 -14.06 -30.12
CA ILE A 26 9.31 -14.13 -29.90
C ILE A 26 9.00 -14.73 -28.53
N TRP A 27 9.66 -15.81 -28.15
CA TRP A 27 9.49 -16.43 -26.83
C TRP A 27 9.89 -15.49 -25.68
N LEU A 28 10.99 -14.76 -25.84
CA LEU A 28 11.43 -13.77 -24.85
C LEU A 28 10.41 -12.65 -24.67
N ILE A 29 9.89 -12.11 -25.79
CA ILE A 29 8.85 -11.06 -25.75
C ILE A 29 7.58 -11.58 -25.07
N LEU A 30 7.18 -12.81 -25.36
CA LEU A 30 5.99 -13.43 -24.79
C LEU A 30 6.15 -13.66 -23.29
N VAL A 31 7.29 -14.15 -22.83
CA VAL A 31 7.60 -14.34 -21.41
C VAL A 31 7.66 -12.98 -20.69
N CYS A 32 8.33 -11.97 -21.28
CA CYS A 32 8.37 -10.62 -20.71
C CYS A 32 6.96 -10.01 -20.63
N GLY A 33 6.13 -10.19 -21.66
CA GLY A 33 4.74 -9.76 -21.68
C GLY A 33 3.92 -10.40 -20.55
N ILE A 34 4.04 -11.71 -20.39
CA ILE A 34 3.37 -12.45 -19.29
C ILE A 34 3.84 -11.94 -17.93
N VAL A 35 5.14 -11.74 -17.71
CA VAL A 35 5.70 -11.23 -16.45
C VAL A 35 5.19 -9.81 -16.15
N ILE A 36 5.09 -8.94 -17.17
CA ILE A 36 4.56 -7.58 -16.99
C ILE A 36 3.08 -7.63 -16.62
N VAL A 37 2.29 -8.46 -17.29
CA VAL A 37 0.87 -8.63 -16.99
C VAL A 37 0.69 -9.18 -15.57
N LEU A 38 1.40 -10.24 -15.22
CA LEU A 38 1.33 -10.81 -13.87
C LEU A 38 1.76 -9.81 -12.79
N LYS A 39 2.82 -9.03 -13.01
CA LYS A 39 3.22 -7.98 -12.06
C LYS A 39 2.15 -6.91 -11.88
N LYS A 40 1.54 -6.46 -12.99
CA LYS A 40 0.50 -5.43 -12.93
C LYS A 40 -0.73 -5.91 -12.15
N GLU A 41 -1.03 -7.19 -12.24
CA GLU A 41 -2.21 -7.76 -11.63
C GLU A 41 -2.01 -8.18 -10.16
N ILE A 42 -0.77 -8.42 -9.72
CA ILE A 42 -0.41 -8.77 -8.32
C ILE A 42 -0.13 -7.51 -7.48
N SER A 43 -0.07 -6.33 -8.12
CA SER A 43 0.19 -5.09 -7.37
C SER A 43 -1.00 -4.73 -6.49
N PRO A 44 -0.76 -4.31 -5.24
CA PRO A 44 -1.80 -3.77 -4.37
C PRO A 44 -2.51 -2.60 -5.06
N VAL A 45 -3.81 -2.52 -4.87
CA VAL A 45 -4.68 -1.46 -5.41
C VAL A 45 -5.15 -0.62 -4.23
N ILE A 46 -5.19 0.69 -4.43
CA ILE A 46 -5.68 1.62 -3.42
C ILE A 46 -7.22 1.46 -3.33
N ALA A 47 -7.71 1.17 -2.12
CA ALA A 47 -9.15 1.09 -1.83
C ALA A 47 -9.66 2.40 -1.23
N ILE A 48 -8.88 2.97 -0.30
CA ILE A 48 -9.15 4.26 0.32
C ILE A 48 -7.97 5.17 0.01
N ASP A 49 -8.23 6.32 -0.58
CA ASP A 49 -7.23 7.31 -0.94
C ASP A 49 -7.74 8.70 -0.54
N SER A 50 -7.53 9.05 0.70
CA SER A 50 -7.79 10.40 1.18
C SER A 50 -6.56 11.32 1.10
N LEU A 51 -5.36 10.75 0.87
CA LEU A 51 -4.11 11.52 0.80
C LEU A 51 -3.92 12.28 -0.53
N THR A 52 -4.33 11.68 -1.66
CA THR A 52 -4.13 12.30 -2.98
C THR A 52 -5.28 13.18 -3.41
N VAL A 53 -6.47 12.94 -2.87
CA VAL A 53 -7.72 13.61 -3.29
C VAL A 53 -8.06 14.78 -2.39
N SER A 54 -7.57 14.77 -1.15
CA SER A 54 -7.82 15.83 -0.18
C SER A 54 -6.53 16.60 0.09
N TYR A 55 -6.59 17.92 -0.05
CA TYR A 55 -5.62 18.76 0.64
C TYR A 55 -5.93 18.65 2.14
N PRO A 56 -4.91 18.57 3.02
CA PRO A 56 -5.16 18.58 4.46
C PRO A 56 -5.85 19.91 4.79
N ASP A 57 -7.15 19.84 5.03
CA ASP A 57 -7.94 21.02 5.38
C ASP A 57 -7.72 21.37 6.85
N THR A 58 -7.32 20.37 7.63
CA THR A 58 -7.09 20.52 9.06
C THR A 58 -5.98 19.58 9.54
N THR A 59 -5.45 19.90 10.69
CA THR A 59 -4.51 19.04 11.43
C THR A 59 -5.03 18.83 12.83
N LEU A 60 -4.91 17.60 13.32
CA LEU A 60 -5.18 17.29 14.72
C LEU A 60 -3.87 17.23 15.49
N GLU A 61 -3.75 18.03 16.52
CA GLU A 61 -2.59 18.03 17.40
C GLU A 61 -2.73 16.91 18.44
N ILE A 62 -1.71 16.06 18.52
CA ILE A 62 -1.63 14.94 19.45
C ILE A 62 -0.66 15.29 20.56
N LEU A 63 -1.21 15.61 21.72
CA LEU A 63 -0.44 15.97 22.91
C LEU A 63 0.26 14.75 23.52
N PRO A 64 1.28 14.93 24.36
CA PRO A 64 1.90 13.84 25.13
C PRO A 64 0.85 13.04 25.92
N GLY A 65 0.92 11.72 25.80
CA GLY A 65 -0.04 10.79 26.41
C GLY A 65 -1.42 10.71 25.74
N ALA A 66 -1.69 11.54 24.72
CA ALA A 66 -2.96 11.50 24.02
C ALA A 66 -3.03 10.31 23.03
N THR A 67 -4.24 9.83 22.80
CA THR A 67 -4.54 8.71 21.91
C THR A 67 -5.58 9.11 20.87
N MET A 68 -5.25 8.91 19.60
CA MET A 68 -6.17 9.04 18.48
C MET A 68 -6.58 7.66 17.99
N GLU A 69 -7.85 7.49 17.67
CA GLU A 69 -8.42 6.27 17.12
C GLU A 69 -9.36 6.57 15.96
N GLU A 70 -9.33 5.71 14.96
CA GLU A 70 -10.30 5.73 13.85
C GLU A 70 -10.74 4.32 13.50
N ASP A 71 -12.04 4.11 13.45
CA ASP A 71 -12.65 2.84 13.06
C ASP A 71 -13.02 2.87 11.58
N ILE A 72 -12.61 1.83 10.86
CA ILE A 72 -12.78 1.70 9.41
C ILE A 72 -13.47 0.39 9.12
N ALA A 73 -14.70 0.45 8.62
CA ALA A 73 -15.40 -0.74 8.12
C ALA A 73 -14.80 -1.17 6.78
N TRP A 74 -14.42 -2.44 6.67
CA TRP A 74 -13.69 -2.95 5.52
C TRP A 74 -14.53 -3.94 4.71
N ASP A 75 -14.71 -3.65 3.42
CA ASP A 75 -15.54 -4.45 2.51
C ASP A 75 -14.73 -5.36 1.55
N ARG A 76 -13.39 -5.26 1.58
CA ARG A 76 -12.50 -6.05 0.72
C ARG A 76 -12.02 -7.31 1.43
N SER A 77 -11.67 -8.32 0.63
CA SER A 77 -11.20 -9.61 1.16
C SER A 77 -9.79 -9.58 1.71
N THR A 78 -8.98 -8.60 1.32
CA THR A 78 -7.59 -8.43 1.79
C THR A 78 -7.35 -6.99 2.22
N LEU A 79 -6.39 -6.79 3.12
CA LEU A 79 -5.81 -5.50 3.48
C LEU A 79 -4.30 -5.70 3.57
N GLU A 80 -3.56 -5.15 2.61
CA GLU A 80 -2.11 -5.32 2.49
C GLU A 80 -1.34 -4.35 3.36
N SER A 81 -1.69 -3.07 3.29
CA SER A 81 -1.01 -2.01 4.03
C SER A 81 -1.88 -0.78 4.21
N ILE A 82 -1.44 0.07 5.14
CA ILE A 82 -1.98 1.40 5.36
C ILE A 82 -0.84 2.42 5.38
N ASP A 83 -1.03 3.55 4.70
CA ASP A 83 -0.16 4.72 4.78
C ASP A 83 -0.82 5.78 5.65
N LEU A 84 -0.09 6.27 6.64
CA LEU A 84 -0.53 7.34 7.54
C LEU A 84 0.28 8.62 7.28
N ALA A 85 -0.40 9.76 7.34
CA ALA A 85 0.20 11.07 7.12
C ALA A 85 0.45 11.80 8.44
N PHE A 86 1.74 11.96 8.78
CA PHE A 86 2.18 12.75 9.92
C PHE A 86 2.57 14.16 9.50
N SER A 87 2.43 15.12 10.40
CA SER A 87 2.92 16.48 10.24
C SER A 87 3.70 16.91 11.47
N TYR A 88 4.63 17.81 11.29
CA TYR A 88 5.40 18.37 12.38
C TYR A 88 4.74 19.65 12.90
N THR A 89 5.09 20.02 14.13
CA THR A 89 4.74 21.30 14.74
C THR A 89 5.90 22.28 14.49
N ASP A 90 5.57 23.52 14.10
CA ASP A 90 6.55 24.60 13.90
C ASP A 90 7.68 24.26 12.87
N ASP A 91 7.34 23.52 11.83
CA ASP A 91 8.25 23.08 10.76
C ASP A 91 9.46 22.26 11.21
N VAL A 92 9.39 21.64 12.39
CA VAL A 92 10.44 20.78 12.93
C VAL A 92 9.81 19.50 13.51
N TRP A 93 10.43 18.35 13.23
CA TRP A 93 10.11 17.12 13.94
C TRP A 93 10.62 17.20 15.37
N GLN A 94 9.72 17.07 16.32
CA GLN A 94 10.09 16.94 17.72
C GLN A 94 10.60 15.52 18.01
N ASP A 95 11.46 15.34 19.00
CA ASP A 95 11.88 14.03 19.48
C ASP A 95 10.70 13.35 20.21
N THR A 96 9.79 12.83 19.42
CA THR A 96 8.52 12.26 19.87
C THR A 96 8.47 10.79 19.51
N GLN A 97 8.19 9.95 20.50
CA GLN A 97 7.89 8.54 20.27
C GLN A 97 6.39 8.35 20.08
N VAL A 98 6.04 7.72 18.99
CA VAL A 98 4.66 7.44 18.62
C VAL A 98 4.47 5.95 18.46
N LYS A 99 3.46 5.40 19.12
CA LYS A 99 3.04 4.02 18.90
C LYS A 99 1.85 4.00 17.95
N VAL A 100 1.98 3.24 16.87
CA VAL A 100 0.89 2.95 15.94
C VAL A 100 0.49 1.51 16.14
N SER A 101 -0.81 1.29 16.40
CA SER A 101 -1.40 -0.03 16.52
C SER A 101 -2.58 -0.16 15.57
N VAL A 102 -2.69 -1.29 14.89
CA VAL A 102 -3.85 -1.61 14.07
C VAL A 102 -4.53 -2.85 14.66
N PHE A 103 -5.83 -2.75 14.85
CA PHE A 103 -6.67 -3.82 15.35
C PHE A 103 -7.57 -4.30 14.23
N ARG A 104 -7.94 -5.58 14.28
CA ARG A 104 -9.01 -6.15 13.48
C ARG A 104 -10.00 -6.80 14.42
N ASP A 105 -11.25 -6.32 14.42
CA ASP A 105 -12.32 -6.84 15.29
C ASP A 105 -11.81 -6.97 16.76
N ASP A 106 -11.21 -5.89 17.28
CA ASP A 106 -10.60 -5.75 18.63
C ASP A 106 -9.30 -6.55 18.85
N ALA A 107 -8.83 -7.35 17.91
CA ALA A 107 -7.56 -8.06 18.04
C ALA A 107 -6.41 -7.25 17.43
N VAL A 108 -5.31 -7.06 18.18
CA VAL A 108 -4.09 -6.41 17.66
C VAL A 108 -3.50 -7.25 16.54
N ILE A 109 -3.35 -6.66 15.34
CA ILE A 109 -2.71 -7.30 14.17
C ILE A 109 -1.36 -6.70 13.85
N MET A 110 -1.13 -5.44 14.25
CA MET A 110 0.15 -4.75 14.07
C MET A 110 0.37 -3.77 15.21
N GLU A 111 1.60 -3.67 15.70
CA GLU A 111 2.03 -2.63 16.63
C GLU A 111 3.46 -2.23 16.31
N GLN A 112 3.70 -0.93 16.20
CA GLN A 112 5.03 -0.39 15.90
C GLN A 112 5.24 0.92 16.63
N VAL A 113 6.43 1.09 17.21
CA VAL A 113 6.88 2.36 17.80
C VAL A 113 7.81 3.06 16.82
N LEU A 114 7.54 4.32 16.56
CA LEU A 114 8.29 5.20 15.67
C LEU A 114 8.89 6.34 16.47
N ASN A 115 10.07 6.81 16.04
CA ASN A 115 10.56 8.13 16.46
C ASN A 115 10.34 9.09 15.28
N LEU A 116 9.61 10.18 15.51
CA LEU A 116 9.22 11.10 14.44
C LEU A 116 10.43 11.77 13.76
N THR A 117 11.54 11.99 14.49
CA THR A 117 12.77 12.56 13.92
C THR A 117 13.42 11.66 12.85
N SER A 118 13.07 10.37 12.84
CA SER A 118 13.56 9.39 11.87
C SER A 118 12.68 9.25 10.62
N LEU A 119 11.55 9.97 10.57
CA LEU A 119 10.62 9.88 9.45
C LEU A 119 11.20 10.54 8.18
N PRO A 120 10.82 10.01 7.00
CA PRO A 120 11.17 10.61 5.73
C PRO A 120 10.53 12.00 5.55
N ALA A 121 11.10 12.80 4.68
CA ALA A 121 10.65 14.17 4.44
C ALA A 121 9.24 14.26 3.83
N ASP A 122 8.76 13.20 3.20
CA ASP A 122 7.43 13.09 2.60
C ASP A 122 6.31 12.88 3.62
N ARG A 123 6.67 12.64 4.89
CA ARG A 123 5.74 12.53 6.02
C ARG A 123 4.79 11.33 5.99
N TYR A 124 4.89 10.46 5.00
CA TYR A 124 4.07 9.26 4.89
C TYR A 124 4.80 8.05 5.42
N VAL A 125 4.11 7.26 6.21
CA VAL A 125 4.65 6.02 6.77
C VAL A 125 3.75 4.87 6.38
N ASN A 126 4.34 3.88 5.71
CA ASN A 126 3.66 2.66 5.31
C ASN A 126 3.76 1.60 6.41
N PHE A 127 2.63 0.99 6.74
CA PHE A 127 2.50 -0.11 7.69
C PHE A 127 1.96 -1.33 6.95
N CYS A 128 2.78 -2.38 6.82
CA CYS A 128 2.38 -3.65 6.22
C CYS A 128 1.49 -4.44 7.20
N LEU A 129 0.35 -4.91 6.73
CA LEU A 129 -0.63 -5.64 7.53
C LEU A 129 -0.86 -7.08 7.05
N ASP A 130 -0.76 -7.35 5.75
CA ASP A 130 -0.87 -8.67 5.10
C ASP A 130 -2.11 -9.47 5.54
N GLN A 131 -3.26 -8.80 5.67
CA GLN A 131 -4.49 -9.42 6.14
C GLN A 131 -5.30 -10.05 5.01
N THR A 132 -5.87 -11.23 5.27
CA THR A 132 -6.74 -11.96 4.33
C THR A 132 -8.08 -12.30 5.00
N HIS A 133 -9.11 -12.59 4.16
CA HIS A 133 -10.45 -12.94 4.62
C HIS A 133 -11.04 -11.90 5.58
N CYS A 134 -10.85 -10.62 5.28
CA CYS A 134 -11.22 -9.52 6.16
C CYS A 134 -12.45 -8.71 5.70
N ALA A 135 -13.16 -9.16 4.65
CA ALA A 135 -14.41 -8.52 4.25
C ALA A 135 -15.45 -8.58 5.38
N GLY A 136 -15.99 -7.43 5.75
CA GLY A 136 -16.94 -7.29 6.86
C GLY A 136 -16.29 -7.09 8.22
N SER A 137 -14.95 -7.06 8.32
CA SER A 137 -14.24 -6.70 9.55
C SER A 137 -14.19 -5.21 9.76
N THR A 138 -14.05 -4.79 11.00
CA THR A 138 -13.69 -3.41 11.37
C THR A 138 -12.20 -3.34 11.71
N PHE A 139 -11.49 -2.39 11.10
CA PHE A 139 -10.11 -2.07 11.44
C PHE A 139 -10.09 -0.79 12.27
N THR A 140 -9.45 -0.84 13.44
CA THR A 140 -9.20 0.35 14.26
C THR A 140 -7.74 0.72 14.14
N VAL A 141 -7.48 1.93 13.65
CA VAL A 141 -6.14 2.55 13.66
C VAL A 141 -6.02 3.39 14.92
N ARG A 142 -5.04 3.06 15.76
CA ARG A 142 -4.74 3.79 16.99
C ARG A 142 -3.34 4.37 16.92
N VAL A 143 -3.23 5.66 17.24
CA VAL A 143 -1.96 6.38 17.32
C VAL A 143 -1.83 7.02 18.69
N GLU A 144 -0.78 6.65 19.42
CA GLU A 144 -0.52 7.09 20.79
C GLU A 144 0.78 7.90 20.84
N ASN A 145 0.77 9.07 21.47
CA ASN A 145 1.97 9.82 21.79
C ASN A 145 2.56 9.28 23.10
N LEU A 146 3.68 8.58 23.03
CA LEU A 146 4.33 7.96 24.19
C LEU A 146 5.26 8.91 24.96
N SER A 147 5.44 10.15 24.49
CA SER A 147 6.35 11.10 25.13
C SER A 147 5.75 11.68 26.40
N ASP A 148 6.59 11.88 27.41
CA ASP A 148 6.23 12.56 28.65
C ASP A 148 6.55 14.06 28.61
N ASP A 149 7.33 14.53 27.65
CA ASP A 149 7.72 15.92 27.49
C ASP A 149 6.55 16.75 26.91
N PRO A 150 6.07 17.77 27.62
CA PRO A 150 4.98 18.63 27.14
C PRO A 150 5.24 19.31 25.79
N SER A 151 6.51 19.46 25.39
CA SER A 151 6.88 20.02 24.08
C SER A 151 6.84 19.00 22.93
N SER A 152 6.78 17.71 23.24
CA SER A 152 6.79 16.60 22.27
C SER A 152 5.40 16.39 21.68
N THR A 153 4.89 17.38 20.97
CA THR A 153 3.62 17.30 20.23
C THR A 153 3.86 17.03 18.76
N PHE A 154 2.90 16.39 18.11
CA PHE A 154 2.89 16.23 16.67
C PHE A 154 1.47 16.41 16.12
N ARG A 155 1.35 16.47 14.79
CA ARG A 155 0.05 16.61 14.14
C ARG A 155 -0.19 15.45 13.19
N MET A 156 -1.43 14.95 13.17
CA MET A 156 -1.93 14.09 12.11
C MET A 156 -2.63 14.95 11.08
N LEU A 157 -2.41 14.63 9.80
CA LEU A 157 -3.14 15.29 8.72
C LEU A 157 -4.55 14.70 8.67
N CYS A 158 -5.54 15.57 8.69
CA CYS A 158 -6.96 15.25 8.72
C CYS A 158 -7.73 16.04 7.66
N THR A 159 -8.96 15.64 7.40
CA THR A 159 -9.92 16.42 6.60
C THR A 159 -11.28 16.38 7.27
N ASP A 160 -12.03 17.44 7.14
CA ASP A 160 -13.45 17.52 7.50
C ASP A 160 -14.39 17.37 6.30
N ASN A 161 -13.81 17.16 5.10
CA ASN A 161 -14.56 17.06 3.86
C ASN A 161 -15.15 15.66 3.67
N ALA A 162 -16.43 15.50 4.03
CA ALA A 162 -17.18 14.24 3.94
C ALA A 162 -17.27 13.62 2.53
N HIS A 163 -16.92 14.36 1.46
CA HIS A 163 -16.98 13.85 0.08
C HIS A 163 -15.88 12.81 -0.23
N TYR A 164 -14.84 12.75 0.57
CA TYR A 164 -13.70 11.84 0.34
C TYR A 164 -13.78 10.54 1.10
N TYR A 165 -14.79 10.40 1.95
CA TYR A 165 -15.03 9.19 2.71
C TYR A 165 -16.16 8.39 2.09
N LEU A 166 -15.80 7.19 1.68
CA LEU A 166 -16.78 6.13 1.46
C LEU A 166 -17.52 5.90 2.79
N ASP A 167 -18.74 5.41 2.73
CA ASP A 167 -19.60 5.07 3.88
C ASP A 167 -18.94 4.09 4.89
N SER A 168 -17.66 3.81 4.71
CA SER A 168 -16.88 2.81 5.45
C SER A 168 -16.17 3.33 6.69
N VAL A 169 -16.09 4.66 6.90
CA VAL A 169 -15.42 5.22 8.09
C VAL A 169 -16.47 5.65 9.09
N SER A 170 -16.46 5.06 10.28
CA SER A 170 -17.52 5.28 11.24
C SER A 170 -17.18 6.32 12.31
N ASP A 171 -16.10 6.11 13.05
CA ASP A 171 -15.80 6.90 14.25
C ASP A 171 -14.34 7.33 14.29
N TYR A 172 -14.11 8.62 14.51
CA TYR A 172 -12.80 9.20 14.73
C TYR A 172 -12.77 9.87 16.11
N ARG A 173 -11.85 9.46 16.95
CA ARG A 173 -11.81 9.87 18.36
C ARG A 173 -10.42 10.35 18.78
N LEU A 174 -10.38 11.39 19.57
CA LEU A 174 -9.20 11.83 20.32
C LEU A 174 -9.49 11.71 21.82
N ASP A 175 -8.72 10.91 22.54
CA ASP A 175 -8.93 10.59 23.96
C ASP A 175 -10.38 10.15 24.26
N GLY A 176 -10.93 9.32 23.35
CA GLY A 176 -12.30 8.80 23.43
C GLY A 176 -13.40 9.82 23.08
N LYS A 177 -13.06 11.04 22.70
CA LYS A 177 -14.04 12.06 22.28
C LYS A 177 -14.13 12.08 20.77
N GLU A 178 -15.34 11.95 20.23
CA GLU A 178 -15.60 12.06 18.78
C GLU A 178 -15.12 13.39 18.21
N GLN A 179 -14.54 13.31 17.03
CA GLN A 179 -14.07 14.43 16.23
C GLN A 179 -14.85 14.48 14.91
N ASN A 180 -15.06 15.70 14.39
CA ASN A 180 -15.74 15.89 13.11
C ASN A 180 -14.81 15.68 11.88
N SER A 181 -13.52 15.60 12.11
CA SER A 181 -12.52 15.35 11.08
C SER A 181 -12.22 13.86 10.92
N ARG A 182 -11.55 13.50 9.84
CA ARG A 182 -11.11 12.13 9.54
C ARG A 182 -9.61 12.11 9.25
N LEU A 183 -8.96 11.01 9.59
CA LEU A 183 -7.55 10.80 9.32
C LEU A 183 -7.29 10.71 7.81
N LEU A 184 -6.27 11.39 7.32
CA LEU A 184 -5.78 11.18 5.97
C LEU A 184 -4.92 9.91 5.89
N CYS A 185 -5.39 8.93 5.14
CA CYS A 185 -4.69 7.66 4.96
C CYS A 185 -4.88 7.11 3.54
N GLN A 186 -4.02 6.18 3.15
CA GLN A 186 -4.24 5.32 2.00
C GLN A 186 -4.27 3.87 2.47
N MET A 187 -5.25 3.10 2.00
CA MET A 187 -5.36 1.68 2.31
C MET A 187 -5.32 0.85 1.04
N TYR A 188 -4.50 -0.19 1.06
CA TYR A 188 -4.20 -1.02 -0.10
C TYR A 188 -4.73 -2.42 0.06
N TYR A 189 -5.26 -2.99 -1.03
CA TYR A 189 -5.75 -4.36 -1.07
C TYR A 189 -5.28 -5.09 -2.33
N ILE A 190 -5.29 -6.42 -2.30
CA ILE A 190 -5.11 -7.25 -3.49
C ILE A 190 -6.48 -7.75 -3.96
N PRO A 191 -6.87 -7.52 -5.23
CA PRO A 191 -8.14 -8.02 -5.77
C PRO A 191 -8.27 -9.55 -5.71
N VAL A 192 -9.47 -10.05 -5.42
CA VAL A 192 -9.78 -11.47 -5.11
C VAL A 192 -9.34 -12.48 -6.16
N SER A 193 -9.23 -12.09 -7.43
CA SER A 193 -8.78 -12.97 -8.52
C SER A 193 -7.40 -13.62 -8.27
N TYR A 194 -6.62 -13.10 -7.32
CA TYR A 194 -5.25 -13.53 -6.99
C TYR A 194 -5.14 -14.31 -5.68
N THR A 195 -6.06 -14.13 -4.75
CA THR A 195 -6.06 -14.90 -3.49
C THR A 195 -6.22 -16.40 -3.75
N HIS A 196 -6.95 -16.79 -4.79
CA HIS A 196 -7.09 -18.18 -5.21
C HIS A 196 -5.79 -18.79 -5.78
N LEU A 197 -4.95 -18.01 -6.47
CA LEU A 197 -3.66 -18.49 -6.97
C LEU A 197 -2.66 -18.71 -5.84
N ARG A 198 -2.60 -17.81 -4.88
CA ARG A 198 -1.71 -17.92 -3.70
C ARG A 198 -2.06 -19.11 -2.81
N ALA A 199 -3.35 -19.39 -2.61
CA ALA A 199 -3.81 -20.55 -1.82
C ALA A 199 -3.44 -21.90 -2.47
N HIS A 200 -3.36 -21.97 -3.80
CA HIS A 200 -2.94 -23.17 -4.51
C HIS A 200 -1.42 -23.41 -4.47
N GLU A 201 -0.60 -22.38 -4.34
CA GLU A 201 0.85 -22.51 -4.23
C GLU A 201 1.29 -22.98 -2.84
N THR A 202 0.65 -22.51 -1.77
CA THR A 202 0.95 -22.94 -0.39
C THR A 202 0.51 -24.37 -0.10
N GLY A 203 -0.55 -24.87 -0.76
CA GLY A 203 -1.01 -26.26 -0.62
C GLY A 203 -0.16 -27.32 -1.33
N ARG A 204 0.84 -26.94 -2.13
CA ARG A 204 1.70 -27.86 -2.87
C ARG A 204 3.04 -28.17 -2.16
N ASN A 205 3.34 -27.48 -1.07
CA ASN A 205 4.59 -27.59 -0.32
C ASN A 205 4.43 -28.23 1.08
N LEU A 206 3.39 -29.05 1.28
CA LEU A 206 3.20 -29.90 2.46
C LEU A 206 3.34 -31.37 2.09
#